data_3f911cc8fd88e9fd15b3e19f433691e8
#
_entry.id   3f911cc8fd88e9fd15b3e19f433691e8
#
_cell.length_a   1.000
_cell.length_b   1.000
_cell.length_c   1.000
_cell.angle_alpha   90.00
_cell.angle_beta   90.00
_cell.angle_gamma   90.00
#
_symmetry.space_group_name_H-M   'P 1'
#
loop_
_entity.id
_entity.type
_entity.pdbx_description
1 polymer ?
#
loop_
_entity_poly.entity_id
_entity_poly.type
_entity_poly.pdbx_seq_one_letter_code
_entity_poly.pdbx_strand_id
1 'polypeptide(L)'
;WRGSLVSMILSPDGDIVACGSQDNSVHFWRRSTGQDSMMSGYPGKPSNLAFDHSGTLLATGGAETVTVWSFEGDGPEGTSPGHLELHTKPISSLAFAPRVSRLASGARDGSVVAWALKSDGQGGPIGAALMTDRVSAVSWRPDGRALAAVDGQGGVCAWRVS
;
A
#
# COMPACT_ATOMS: atom_id res chain seq x y z
N TRP A 1 -14.01 -10.17 -17.59
CA TRP A 1 -13.47 -9.02 -16.87
C TRP A 1 -14.27 -7.77 -17.20
N ARG A 2 -14.82 -7.12 -16.20
CA ARG A 2 -15.65 -5.92 -16.40
C ARG A 2 -14.99 -4.74 -15.69
N GLY A 3 -14.42 -3.83 -16.43
CA GLY A 3 -13.85 -2.60 -15.89
C GLY A 3 -12.42 -2.36 -16.33
N SER A 4 -12.04 -1.08 -16.35
CA SER A 4 -10.68 -0.69 -16.69
C SER A 4 -9.74 -0.87 -15.50
N LEU A 5 -8.56 -1.40 -15.76
CA LEU A 5 -7.49 -1.45 -14.78
C LEU A 5 -6.88 -0.05 -14.61
N VAL A 6 -6.70 0.38 -13.37
CA VAL A 6 -6.22 1.74 -13.03
C VAL A 6 -4.85 1.75 -12.40
N SER A 7 -4.40 0.60 -11.91
CA SER A 7 -3.08 0.42 -11.29
C SER A 7 -2.61 -1.02 -11.49
N MET A 8 -1.31 -1.23 -11.41
CA MET A 8 -0.69 -2.55 -11.51
C MET A 8 0.58 -2.61 -10.71
N ILE A 9 0.86 -3.77 -10.12
CA ILE A 9 2.12 -4.07 -9.48
C ILE A 9 2.50 -5.54 -9.67
N LEU A 10 3.79 -5.81 -9.73
CA LEU A 10 4.37 -7.15 -9.77
C LEU A 10 5.01 -7.46 -8.41
N SER A 11 4.80 -8.66 -7.88
CA SER A 11 5.50 -9.09 -6.68
C SER A 11 7.02 -9.17 -6.91
N PRO A 12 7.86 -9.05 -5.88
CA PRO A 12 9.32 -9.05 -6.03
C PRO A 12 9.88 -10.28 -6.74
N ASP A 13 9.27 -11.45 -6.57
CA ASP A 13 9.63 -12.69 -7.26
C ASP A 13 9.04 -12.80 -8.69
N GLY A 14 8.19 -11.85 -9.08
CA GLY A 14 7.53 -11.83 -10.37
C GLY A 14 6.41 -12.85 -10.54
N ASP A 15 5.97 -13.53 -9.49
CA ASP A 15 4.93 -14.56 -9.58
C ASP A 15 3.52 -13.98 -9.52
N ILE A 16 3.29 -12.92 -8.75
CA ILE A 16 1.97 -12.32 -8.58
C ILE A 16 1.88 -11.00 -9.34
N VAL A 17 0.91 -10.90 -10.22
CA VAL A 17 0.49 -9.63 -10.86
C VAL A 17 -0.80 -9.19 -10.18
N ALA A 18 -0.79 -8.02 -9.53
CA ALA A 18 -1.99 -7.44 -8.92
C ALA A 18 -2.39 -6.17 -9.65
N CYS A 19 -3.67 -5.99 -9.90
CA CYS A 19 -4.23 -4.83 -10.61
C CYS A 19 -5.43 -4.26 -9.85
N GLY A 20 -5.40 -2.96 -9.60
CA GLY A 20 -6.59 -2.23 -9.15
C GLY A 20 -7.52 -1.95 -10.32
N SER A 21 -8.84 -2.06 -10.09
CA SER A 21 -9.87 -1.88 -11.11
C SER A 21 -10.82 -0.73 -10.76
N GLN A 22 -11.46 -0.18 -11.79
CA GLN A 22 -12.48 0.86 -11.64
C GLN A 22 -13.75 0.40 -10.93
N ASP A 23 -13.98 -0.91 -10.82
CA ASP A 23 -15.10 -1.50 -10.09
C ASP A 23 -14.84 -1.64 -8.57
N ASN A 24 -13.83 -0.96 -8.05
CA ASN A 24 -13.41 -0.99 -6.65
C ASN A 24 -12.98 -2.39 -6.19
N SER A 25 -12.26 -3.10 -7.04
CA SER A 25 -11.67 -4.40 -6.73
C SER A 25 -10.17 -4.43 -7.03
N VAL A 26 -9.47 -5.40 -6.45
CA VAL A 26 -8.11 -5.76 -6.83
C VAL A 26 -8.15 -7.17 -7.36
N HIS A 27 -7.71 -7.36 -8.59
CA HIS A 27 -7.53 -8.66 -9.20
C HIS A 27 -6.07 -9.06 -9.13
N PHE A 28 -5.81 -10.34 -8.91
CA PHE A 28 -4.46 -10.87 -8.98
C PHE A 28 -4.39 -12.18 -9.75
N TRP A 29 -3.24 -12.40 -10.36
CA TRP A 29 -2.90 -13.64 -11.06
C TRP A 29 -1.61 -14.18 -10.47
N ARG A 30 -1.60 -15.48 -10.19
CA ARG A 30 -0.39 -16.22 -9.83
C ARG A 30 0.12 -16.94 -11.08
N ARG A 31 1.26 -16.49 -11.59
CA ARG A 31 1.81 -17.00 -12.86
C ARG A 31 2.22 -18.46 -12.79
N SER A 32 2.77 -18.91 -11.66
CA SER A 32 3.24 -20.29 -11.47
C SER A 32 2.11 -21.33 -11.53
N THR A 33 0.90 -20.99 -11.08
CA THR A 33 -0.23 -21.90 -10.98
C THR A 33 -1.36 -21.60 -11.97
N GLY A 34 -1.36 -20.42 -12.60
CA GLY A 34 -2.46 -19.93 -13.41
C GLY A 34 -3.69 -19.51 -12.60
N GLN A 35 -3.59 -19.50 -11.28
CA GLN A 35 -4.68 -19.01 -10.41
C GLN A 35 -4.96 -17.55 -10.67
N ASP A 36 -6.24 -17.20 -10.79
CA ASP A 36 -6.72 -15.83 -10.75
C ASP A 36 -7.78 -15.68 -9.68
N SER A 37 -7.81 -14.54 -9.02
CA SER A 37 -8.75 -14.24 -7.96
C SER A 37 -8.92 -12.73 -7.78
N MET A 38 -9.87 -12.38 -6.92
CA MET A 38 -10.30 -10.99 -6.74
C MET A 38 -10.56 -10.69 -5.28
N MET A 39 -10.07 -9.54 -4.84
CA MET A 39 -10.39 -8.92 -3.56
C MET A 39 -11.34 -7.75 -3.80
N SER A 40 -12.50 -7.76 -3.17
CA SER A 40 -13.55 -6.75 -3.30
C SER A 40 -13.89 -6.09 -1.96
N GLY A 41 -14.83 -5.15 -1.99
CA GLY A 41 -15.27 -4.45 -0.78
C GLY A 41 -14.51 -3.15 -0.50
N TYR A 42 -13.74 -2.66 -1.46
CA TYR A 42 -13.08 -1.36 -1.33
C TYR A 42 -14.09 -0.21 -1.45
N PRO A 43 -14.01 0.82 -0.60
CA PRO A 43 -14.87 1.99 -0.68
C PRO A 43 -14.53 2.90 -1.86
N GLY A 44 -13.36 2.74 -2.48
CA GLY A 44 -12.90 3.51 -3.63
C GLY A 44 -11.98 2.71 -4.53
N LYS A 45 -11.64 3.27 -5.69
CA LYS A 45 -10.76 2.61 -6.68
C LYS A 45 -9.36 2.42 -6.11
N PRO A 46 -8.82 1.19 -6.07
CA PRO A 46 -7.47 0.93 -5.58
C PRO A 46 -6.41 1.38 -6.60
N SER A 47 -6.12 2.68 -6.56
CA SER A 47 -5.21 3.34 -7.49
C SER A 47 -3.74 3.27 -7.06
N ASN A 48 -3.47 2.90 -5.80
CA ASN A 48 -2.13 2.76 -5.25
C ASN A 48 -1.95 1.34 -4.72
N LEU A 49 -0.89 0.67 -5.15
CA LEU A 49 -0.53 -0.69 -4.79
C LEU A 49 0.94 -0.73 -4.42
N ALA A 50 1.30 -1.48 -3.37
CA ALA A 50 2.69 -1.72 -3.01
C ALA A 50 2.84 -3.12 -2.40
N PHE A 51 3.82 -3.89 -2.87
CA PHE A 51 4.27 -5.12 -2.22
C PHE A 51 5.40 -4.83 -1.24
N ASP A 52 5.45 -5.59 -0.14
CA ASP A 52 6.63 -5.63 0.70
C ASP A 52 7.78 -6.38 0.01
N HIS A 53 8.98 -6.30 0.56
CA HIS A 53 10.18 -6.89 -0.02
C HIS A 53 10.14 -8.42 -0.16
N SER A 54 9.33 -9.09 0.65
CA SER A 54 9.15 -10.55 0.60
C SER A 54 8.05 -10.99 -0.37
N GLY A 55 7.17 -10.06 -0.80
CA GLY A 55 5.99 -10.37 -1.60
C GLY A 55 4.85 -11.00 -0.82
N THR A 56 4.94 -11.03 0.53
CA THR A 56 3.88 -11.61 1.37
C THR A 56 2.79 -10.62 1.77
N LEU A 57 3.07 -9.31 1.72
CA LEU A 57 2.09 -8.28 2.02
C LEU A 57 1.84 -7.40 0.80
N LEU A 58 0.58 -7.18 0.47
CA LEU A 58 0.11 -6.21 -0.53
C LEU A 58 -0.68 -5.11 0.16
N ALA A 59 -0.15 -3.90 0.17
CA ALA A 59 -0.88 -2.71 0.58
C ALA A 59 -1.62 -2.10 -0.61
N THR A 60 -2.86 -1.68 -0.39
CA THR A 60 -3.73 -1.06 -1.39
C THR A 60 -4.33 0.22 -0.83
N GLY A 61 -4.46 1.24 -1.66
CA GLY A 61 -5.05 2.52 -1.30
C GLY A 61 -5.87 3.09 -2.45
N GLY A 62 -7.00 3.67 -2.12
CA GLY A 62 -7.92 4.29 -3.07
C GLY A 62 -8.99 5.13 -2.38
N ALA A 63 -9.15 4.93 -1.09
CA ALA A 63 -9.93 5.75 -0.16
C ALA A 63 -9.04 6.17 1.00
N GLU A 64 -9.61 6.56 2.14
CA GLU A 64 -8.85 7.05 3.31
C GLU A 64 -8.13 5.93 4.08
N THR A 65 -8.58 4.70 3.94
CA THR A 65 -8.01 3.52 4.63
C THR A 65 -7.00 2.82 3.73
N VAL A 66 -5.84 2.48 4.27
CA VAL A 66 -4.92 1.53 3.64
C VAL A 66 -5.38 0.12 4.02
N THR A 67 -5.62 -0.71 3.01
CA THR A 67 -5.97 -2.12 3.20
C THR A 67 -4.75 -2.98 2.89
N VAL A 68 -4.38 -3.88 3.81
CA VAL A 68 -3.19 -4.73 3.67
C VAL A 68 -3.60 -6.20 3.66
N TRP A 69 -3.30 -6.89 2.57
CA TRP A 69 -3.57 -8.31 2.37
C TRP A 69 -2.32 -9.14 2.59
N SER A 70 -2.49 -10.28 3.27
CA SER A 70 -1.43 -11.28 3.36
C SER A 70 -1.57 -12.30 2.24
N PHE A 71 -0.47 -12.53 1.52
CA PHE A 71 -0.32 -13.59 0.51
C PHE A 71 0.41 -14.81 1.08
N GLU A 72 0.56 -14.89 2.40
CA GLU A 72 1.16 -16.03 3.07
C GLU A 72 0.31 -17.28 2.88
N GLY A 73 0.93 -18.44 2.70
CA GLY A 73 0.22 -19.70 2.44
C GLY A 73 -0.50 -19.70 1.11
N ASP A 74 -1.80 -20.03 1.13
CA ASP A 74 -2.62 -20.14 -0.08
C ASP A 74 -3.08 -18.77 -0.65
N GLY A 75 -2.65 -17.68 -0.03
CA GLY A 75 -2.96 -16.32 -0.48
C GLY A 75 -4.10 -15.67 0.30
N PRO A 76 -4.64 -14.54 -0.18
CA PRO A 76 -5.61 -13.75 0.58
C PRO A 76 -7.02 -14.33 0.65
N GLU A 77 -7.35 -15.34 -0.15
CA GLU A 77 -8.68 -15.93 -0.17
C GLU A 77 -9.07 -16.51 1.19
N GLY A 78 -10.29 -16.18 1.65
CA GLY A 78 -10.81 -16.61 2.95
C GLY A 78 -10.17 -15.96 4.15
N THR A 79 -9.29 -14.95 3.95
CA THR A 79 -8.67 -14.17 5.03
C THR A 79 -9.30 -12.79 5.14
N SER A 80 -9.06 -12.13 6.28
CA SER A 80 -9.43 -10.74 6.49
C SER A 80 -8.19 -9.85 6.38
N PRO A 81 -8.26 -8.73 5.64
CA PRO A 81 -7.13 -7.82 5.53
C PRO A 81 -6.94 -6.99 6.80
N GLY A 82 -5.75 -6.41 6.94
CA GLY A 82 -5.50 -5.32 7.88
C GLY A 82 -6.08 -4.02 7.34
N HIS A 83 -6.65 -3.20 8.23
CA HIS A 83 -7.12 -1.86 7.92
C HIS A 83 -6.33 -0.85 8.73
N LEU A 84 -5.64 0.09 8.05
CA LEU A 84 -4.83 1.12 8.67
C LEU A 84 -5.53 2.47 8.47
N GLU A 85 -6.05 2.99 9.56
CA GLU A 85 -6.92 4.17 9.58
C GLU A 85 -6.25 5.32 10.34
N LEU A 86 -5.98 6.41 9.64
CA LEU A 86 -5.51 7.67 10.21
C LEU A 86 -5.69 8.84 9.24
N HIS A 87 -5.68 8.57 7.94
CA HIS A 87 -5.90 9.58 6.92
C HIS A 87 -7.37 10.01 6.85
N THR A 88 -7.61 11.26 6.47
CA THR A 88 -8.96 11.84 6.34
C THR A 88 -9.36 12.12 4.89
N LYS A 89 -8.44 11.86 3.94
CA LYS A 89 -8.67 11.94 2.50
C LYS A 89 -7.98 10.77 1.80
N PRO A 90 -8.32 10.51 0.53
CA PRO A 90 -7.79 9.36 -0.21
C PRO A 90 -6.27 9.28 -0.21
N ILE A 91 -5.78 8.05 -0.09
CA ILE A 91 -4.37 7.69 -0.21
C ILE A 91 -3.87 8.08 -1.61
N SER A 92 -2.71 8.69 -1.66
CA SER A 92 -2.06 9.13 -2.90
C SER A 92 -0.70 8.46 -3.15
N SER A 93 -0.09 7.87 -2.13
CA SER A 93 1.19 7.17 -2.26
C SER A 93 1.35 6.10 -1.19
N LEU A 94 1.94 4.97 -1.59
CA LEU A 94 2.28 3.86 -0.71
C LEU A 94 3.71 3.39 -1.02
N ALA A 95 4.50 3.09 0.01
CA ALA A 95 5.82 2.50 -0.16
C ALA A 95 6.18 1.64 1.06
N PHE A 96 6.56 0.39 0.82
CA PHE A 96 7.16 -0.45 1.85
C PHE A 96 8.64 -0.11 2.05
N ALA A 97 9.08 -0.16 3.29
CA ALA A 97 10.49 -0.07 3.60
C ALA A 97 11.23 -1.32 3.12
N PRO A 98 12.43 -1.18 2.53
CA PRO A 98 13.25 -2.33 2.20
C PRO A 98 13.66 -3.09 3.46
N ARG A 99 13.50 -4.40 3.50
CA ARG A 99 14.01 -5.32 4.53
C ARG A 99 13.35 -5.25 5.91
N VAL A 100 12.38 -4.39 6.15
CA VAL A 100 11.64 -4.33 7.44
C VAL A 100 10.15 -4.22 7.17
N SER A 101 9.32 -4.77 8.06
CA SER A 101 7.87 -4.77 7.93
C SER A 101 7.28 -3.41 8.33
N ARG A 102 7.65 -2.37 7.55
CA ARG A 102 7.15 -1.01 7.69
C ARG A 102 6.57 -0.52 6.38
N LEU A 103 5.46 0.18 6.48
CA LEU A 103 4.80 0.81 5.34
C LEU A 103 4.76 2.32 5.56
N ALA A 104 4.94 3.09 4.51
CA ALA A 104 4.61 4.51 4.48
C ALA A 104 3.39 4.73 3.61
N SER A 105 2.48 5.57 4.07
CA SER A 105 1.36 6.06 3.30
C SER A 105 1.32 7.58 3.31
N GLY A 106 1.02 8.15 2.17
CA GLY A 106 0.74 9.58 2.00
C GLY A 106 -0.66 9.77 1.45
N ALA A 107 -1.32 10.86 1.82
CA ALA A 107 -2.69 11.12 1.40
C ALA A 107 -2.90 12.54 0.90
N ARG A 108 -4.07 12.79 0.32
CA ARG A 108 -4.46 14.11 -0.22
C ARG A 108 -4.73 15.16 0.85
N ASP A 109 -4.85 14.76 2.12
CA ASP A 109 -4.92 15.69 3.26
C ASP A 109 -3.55 16.22 3.70
N GLY A 110 -2.46 15.79 3.05
CA GLY A 110 -1.08 16.13 3.39
C GLY A 110 -0.47 15.23 4.45
N SER A 111 -1.21 14.32 5.04
CA SER A 111 -0.68 13.42 6.07
C SER A 111 0.24 12.36 5.49
N VAL A 112 1.35 12.11 6.19
CA VAL A 112 2.31 11.03 5.95
C VAL A 112 2.35 10.18 7.20
N VAL A 113 2.13 8.88 7.06
CA VAL A 113 2.11 7.96 8.20
C VAL A 113 3.07 6.81 7.94
N ALA A 114 3.88 6.49 8.94
CA ALA A 114 4.69 5.27 8.97
C ALA A 114 4.00 4.24 9.88
N TRP A 115 3.86 3.03 9.39
CA TRP A 115 3.17 1.91 10.04
C TRP A 115 4.14 0.77 10.31
N ALA A 116 4.02 0.12 11.47
CA ALA A 116 4.62 -1.18 11.73
C ALA A 116 3.57 -2.26 11.47
N LEU A 117 3.94 -3.29 10.68
CA LEU A 117 3.02 -4.34 10.25
C LEU A 117 3.45 -5.70 10.79
N LYS A 118 2.44 -6.56 11.01
CA LYS A 118 2.58 -7.99 11.28
C LYS A 118 2.42 -8.78 9.97
N SER A 119 2.75 -10.07 9.97
CA SER A 119 2.65 -10.95 8.82
C SER A 119 1.22 -11.16 8.30
N ASP A 120 0.21 -10.92 9.13
CA ASP A 120 -1.21 -10.98 8.77
C ASP A 120 -1.74 -9.66 8.15
N GLY A 121 -0.90 -8.63 8.02
CA GLY A 121 -1.27 -7.32 7.50
C GLY A 121 -1.85 -6.37 8.55
N GLN A 122 -2.07 -6.82 9.78
CA GLN A 122 -2.47 -5.95 10.88
C GLN A 122 -1.30 -5.08 11.33
N GLY A 123 -1.59 -3.89 11.85
CA GLY A 123 -0.53 -3.01 12.30
C GLY A 123 -1.04 -1.73 12.96
N GLY A 124 -0.10 -0.86 13.29
CA GLY A 124 -0.40 0.43 13.89
C GLY A 124 0.61 1.51 13.49
N PRO A 125 0.28 2.78 13.67
CA PRO A 125 1.16 3.89 13.34
C PRO A 125 2.35 3.95 14.31
N ILE A 126 3.54 4.17 13.77
CA ILE A 126 4.78 4.40 14.53
C ILE A 126 5.31 5.83 14.37
N GLY A 127 4.70 6.61 13.49
CA GLY A 127 4.99 8.01 13.30
C GLY A 127 4.06 8.62 12.27
N ALA A 128 3.79 9.91 12.44
CA ALA A 128 2.97 10.67 11.50
C ALA A 128 3.51 12.11 11.37
N ALA A 129 3.34 12.69 10.19
CA ALA A 129 3.69 14.06 9.89
C ALA A 129 2.66 14.68 8.94
N LEU A 130 2.66 16.00 8.83
CA LEU A 130 1.78 16.74 7.96
C LEU A 130 2.60 17.58 6.99
N MET A 131 2.37 17.41 5.71
CA MET A 131 2.87 18.24 4.63
C MET A 131 1.92 19.43 4.39
N THR A 132 2.39 20.42 3.67
CA THR A 132 1.60 21.64 3.39
C THR A 132 0.47 21.42 2.39
N ASP A 133 0.65 20.44 1.50
CA ASP A 133 -0.34 20.09 0.47
C ASP A 133 -0.41 18.55 0.32
N ARG A 134 -1.27 18.08 -0.58
CA ARG A 134 -1.42 16.65 -0.88
C ARG A 134 -0.05 15.99 -1.09
N VAL A 135 0.13 14.83 -0.50
CA VAL A 135 1.36 14.04 -0.69
C VAL A 135 1.39 13.51 -2.12
N SER A 136 2.48 13.78 -2.83
CA SER A 136 2.68 13.28 -4.20
C SER A 136 3.44 11.97 -4.24
N ALA A 137 4.42 11.79 -3.33
CA ALA A 137 5.21 10.57 -3.23
C ALA A 137 5.81 10.42 -1.83
N VAL A 138 6.01 9.17 -1.43
CA VAL A 138 6.79 8.79 -0.24
C VAL A 138 7.87 7.79 -0.65
N SER A 139 9.02 7.85 0.02
CA SER A 139 10.16 6.96 -0.26
C SER A 139 10.96 6.68 1.00
N TRP A 140 11.42 5.45 1.14
CA TRP A 140 12.26 5.03 2.25
C TRP A 140 13.74 5.08 1.88
N ARG A 141 14.57 5.44 2.86
CA ARG A 141 16.00 5.16 2.79
C ARG A 141 16.21 3.63 2.75
N PRO A 142 17.23 3.11 2.03
CA PRO A 142 17.43 1.66 1.87
C PRO A 142 17.55 0.85 3.17
N ASP A 143 17.95 1.47 4.27
CA ASP A 143 18.03 0.83 5.58
C ASP A 143 16.70 0.83 6.36
N GLY A 144 15.63 1.43 5.81
CA GLY A 144 14.32 1.53 6.45
C GLY A 144 14.25 2.44 7.67
N ARG A 145 15.27 3.26 7.91
CA ARG A 145 15.37 4.13 9.11
C ARG A 145 15.08 5.61 8.84
N ALA A 146 14.79 5.96 7.61
CA ALA A 146 14.34 7.30 7.25
C ALA A 146 13.30 7.24 6.14
N LEU A 147 12.36 8.16 6.20
CA LEU A 147 11.28 8.33 5.25
C LEU A 147 11.34 9.75 4.71
N ALA A 148 11.16 9.91 3.41
CA ALA A 148 11.00 11.21 2.76
C ALA A 148 9.64 11.29 2.07
N ALA A 149 9.10 12.49 2.00
CA ALA A 149 7.87 12.78 1.26
C ALA A 149 7.99 14.10 0.51
N VAL A 150 7.25 14.20 -0.58
CA VAL A 150 7.08 15.41 -1.36
C VAL A 150 5.60 15.72 -1.54
N ASP A 151 5.26 17.00 -1.62
CA ASP A 151 3.87 17.44 -1.80
C ASP A 151 3.63 18.15 -3.14
N GLY A 152 2.37 18.47 -3.39
CA GLY A 152 1.93 19.09 -4.64
C GLY A 152 2.39 20.53 -4.87
N GLN A 153 2.94 21.19 -3.85
CA GLN A 153 3.48 22.57 -3.94
C GLN A 153 5.01 22.61 -3.98
N GLY A 154 5.67 21.45 -4.06
CA GLY A 154 7.13 21.36 -4.09
C GLY A 154 7.76 21.28 -2.71
N GLY A 155 6.98 21.08 -1.66
CA GLY A 155 7.49 20.81 -0.32
C GLY A 155 8.22 19.46 -0.28
N VAL A 156 9.35 19.40 0.43
CA VAL A 156 10.15 18.18 0.64
C VAL A 156 10.48 18.09 2.12
N CYS A 157 10.16 16.95 2.72
CA CYS A 157 10.51 16.65 4.11
C CYS A 157 11.10 15.26 4.24
N ALA A 158 11.96 15.08 5.23
CA ALA A 158 12.52 13.78 5.58
C ALA A 158 12.55 13.61 7.10
N TRP A 159 12.24 12.40 7.55
CA TRP A 159 12.18 12.07 8.98
C TRP A 159 12.97 10.80 9.28
N ARG A 160 13.54 10.73 10.47
CA ARG A 160 14.01 9.47 11.02
C ARG A 160 12.81 8.70 11.56
N VAL A 161 12.79 7.40 11.30
CA VAL A 161 11.80 6.46 11.82
C VAL A 161 12.56 5.47 12.71
N SER A 162 12.35 5.62 13.99
CA SER A 162 13.03 4.79 15.01
C SER A 162 12.38 3.41 15.16
#